data_c153e510bf3d3649052627eafa8abd6d
#
_entry.id   c153e510bf3d3649052627eafa8abd6d
#
_cell.length_a   1.000
_cell.length_b   1.000
_cell.length_c   1.000
_cell.angle_alpha   90.00
_cell.angle_beta   90.00
_cell.angle_gamma   90.00
#
_symmetry.space_group_name_H-M   'P 1'
#
loop_
_entity.id
_entity.type
_entity.pdbx_description
1 polymer ?
#
loop_
_entity_poly.entity_id
_entity_poly.type
_entity_poly.pdbx_seq_one_letter_code
_entity_poly.pdbx_strand_id
1 'polypeptide(L)'
;KIAECDFRYLGEGNVEQELGELNPYGESPTLVDRDLVLYGAGVINEYLDERLPHPPLMPIDPVGRGRARLLISRLQRDWLDNLQSRLAAGQKLDWKSRKELWDGLLAMSQVFANQEYLLGNDLTLVDCYVAPLLWRLPSIGISLPKQGKKLEDYSNRLFARRSFQDSLSEAEREL
;
A
#
# COMPACT_ATOMS: atom_id res chain seq x y z
N LYS A 1 -11.81 -5.63 1.85
CA LYS A 1 -12.75 -5.37 2.97
C LYS A 1 -13.34 -3.98 2.78
N ILE A 2 -14.65 -3.87 2.83
CA ILE A 2 -15.33 -2.57 2.87
C ILE A 2 -15.58 -2.30 4.35
N ALA A 3 -14.83 -1.35 4.92
CA ALA A 3 -15.16 -0.78 6.21
C ALA A 3 -15.91 0.51 5.94
N GLU A 4 -17.04 0.74 6.60
CA GLU A 4 -17.66 2.07 6.65
C GLU A 4 -16.76 2.95 7.53
N CYS A 5 -16.00 3.82 6.90
CA CYS A 5 -15.13 4.78 7.56
C CYS A 5 -15.43 6.17 7.03
N ASP A 6 -15.51 7.14 7.92
CA ASP A 6 -15.49 8.55 7.57
C ASP A 6 -14.04 8.99 7.34
N PHE A 7 -13.74 9.47 6.13
CA PHE A 7 -12.41 9.97 5.80
C PHE A 7 -12.38 11.49 5.98
N ARG A 8 -11.32 11.97 6.64
CA ARG A 8 -10.99 13.37 6.76
C ARG A 8 -9.59 13.60 6.21
N TYR A 9 -9.45 14.59 5.34
CA TYR A 9 -8.21 14.84 4.63
C TYR A 9 -7.45 16.01 5.25
N LEU A 10 -6.12 15.91 5.28
CA LEU A 10 -5.25 17.03 5.66
C LEU A 10 -5.51 18.21 4.73
N GLY A 11 -5.51 19.44 5.28
CA GLY A 11 -5.87 20.64 4.55
C GLY A 11 -7.35 21.02 4.63
N GLU A 12 -8.20 20.17 5.23
CA GLU A 12 -9.62 20.45 5.43
C GLU A 12 -9.90 20.95 6.85
N GLY A 13 -10.36 22.19 6.96
CA GLY A 13 -10.78 22.76 8.25
C GLY A 13 -9.67 22.72 9.31
N ASN A 14 -9.94 22.07 10.45
CA ASN A 14 -9.04 21.97 11.60
C ASN A 14 -8.36 20.59 11.71
N VAL A 15 -8.29 19.83 10.64
CA VAL A 15 -7.82 18.42 10.67
C VAL A 15 -6.41 18.30 11.24
N GLU A 16 -5.48 19.21 10.90
CA GLU A 16 -4.12 19.20 11.45
C GLU A 16 -4.09 19.41 12.97
N GLN A 17 -4.91 20.30 13.49
CA GLN A 17 -4.99 20.53 14.92
C GLN A 17 -5.58 19.32 15.63
N GLU A 18 -6.69 18.80 15.15
CA GLU A 18 -7.33 17.59 15.69
C GLU A 18 -6.41 16.38 15.63
N LEU A 19 -5.64 16.24 14.54
CA LEU A 19 -4.65 15.20 14.40
C LEU A 19 -3.56 15.29 15.48
N GLY A 20 -3.06 16.50 15.77
CA GLY A 20 -2.06 16.74 16.81
C GLY A 20 -2.58 16.44 18.22
N GLU A 21 -3.88 16.58 18.48
CA GLU A 21 -4.50 16.19 19.74
C GLU A 21 -4.65 14.67 19.91
N LEU A 22 -4.89 13.95 18.81
CA LEU A 22 -5.10 12.50 18.79
C LEU A 22 -3.80 11.71 18.72
N ASN A 23 -2.80 12.23 18.02
CA ASN A 23 -1.56 11.53 17.69
C ASN A 23 -0.36 12.44 17.99
N PRO A 24 0.49 12.09 18.96
CA PRO A 24 1.60 12.96 19.39
C PRO A 24 2.66 13.19 18.30
N TYR A 25 2.66 12.37 17.23
CA TYR A 25 3.57 12.54 16.09
C TYR A 25 2.94 13.34 14.94
N GLY A 26 1.63 13.61 14.99
CA GLY A 26 0.92 14.28 13.90
C GLY A 26 0.96 13.51 12.57
N GLU A 27 1.12 12.19 12.62
CA GLU A 27 1.29 11.35 11.43
C GLU A 27 -0.05 10.94 10.83
N SER A 28 -0.11 10.97 9.51
CA SER A 28 -1.20 10.38 8.73
C SER A 28 -0.73 9.04 8.11
N PRO A 29 -1.57 8.00 8.11
CA PRO A 29 -2.94 7.94 8.59
C PRO A 29 -3.05 7.75 10.11
N THR A 30 -4.10 8.33 10.70
CA THR A 30 -4.54 8.07 12.07
C THR A 30 -5.97 7.53 12.03
N LEU A 31 -6.22 6.43 12.72
CA LEU A 31 -7.53 5.79 12.83
C LEU A 31 -8.10 6.00 14.23
N VAL A 32 -9.37 6.37 14.29
CA VAL A 32 -10.15 6.41 15.53
C VAL A 32 -11.27 5.38 15.44
N ASP A 33 -11.29 4.41 16.34
CA ASP A 33 -12.41 3.46 16.51
C ASP A 33 -12.87 3.53 17.98
N ARG A 34 -13.94 4.28 18.22
CA ARG A 34 -14.44 4.63 19.57
C ARG A 34 -13.36 5.32 20.41
N ASP A 35 -12.92 4.68 21.50
CA ASP A 35 -11.89 5.22 22.40
C ASP A 35 -10.46 4.83 21.97
N LEU A 36 -10.33 3.99 20.93
CA LEU A 36 -9.05 3.54 20.41
C LEU A 36 -8.53 4.51 19.34
N VAL A 37 -7.34 5.03 19.55
CA VAL A 37 -6.61 5.81 18.54
C VAL A 37 -5.37 5.04 18.11
N LEU A 38 -5.24 4.81 16.80
CA LEU A 38 -4.10 4.13 16.19
C LEU A 38 -3.48 5.01 15.11
N TYR A 39 -2.17 4.99 15.03
CA TYR A 39 -1.41 5.66 13.98
C TYR A 39 -0.32 4.73 13.41
N GLY A 40 0.18 5.08 12.23
CA GLY A 40 1.05 4.23 11.45
C GLY A 40 0.28 3.19 10.63
N ALA A 41 0.43 3.27 9.31
CA ALA A 41 -0.32 2.46 8.34
C ALA A 41 -0.23 0.94 8.62
N GLY A 42 0.93 0.46 9.09
CA GLY A 42 1.14 -0.95 9.40
C GLY A 42 0.24 -1.45 10.54
N VAL A 43 0.21 -0.69 11.63
CA VAL A 43 -0.61 -0.99 12.82
C VAL A 43 -2.10 -0.95 12.46
N ILE A 44 -2.52 0.11 11.77
CA ILE A 44 -3.91 0.28 11.34
C ILE A 44 -4.36 -0.86 10.43
N ASN A 45 -3.53 -1.25 9.46
CA ASN A 45 -3.86 -2.31 8.53
C ASN A 45 -4.01 -3.68 9.21
N GLU A 46 -3.11 -4.03 10.13
CA GLU A 46 -3.25 -5.28 10.90
C GLU A 46 -4.47 -5.23 11.82
N TYR A 47 -4.71 -4.11 12.51
CA TYR A 47 -5.91 -3.93 13.33
C TYR A 47 -7.19 -4.13 12.50
N LEU A 48 -7.29 -3.50 11.34
CA LEU A 48 -8.46 -3.62 10.47
C LEU A 48 -8.63 -5.06 9.94
N ASP A 49 -7.55 -5.79 9.71
CA ASP A 49 -7.62 -7.20 9.32
C ASP A 49 -8.16 -8.07 10.45
N GLU A 50 -7.72 -7.85 11.67
CA GLU A 50 -8.18 -8.58 12.86
C GLU A 50 -9.60 -8.17 13.27
N ARG A 51 -9.94 -6.89 13.15
CA ARG A 51 -11.27 -6.34 13.47
C ARG A 51 -12.36 -6.81 12.50
N LEU A 52 -11.97 -7.02 11.23
CA LEU A 52 -12.83 -7.46 10.14
C LEU A 52 -12.26 -8.76 9.53
N PRO A 53 -12.39 -9.90 10.22
CA PRO A 53 -11.60 -11.11 9.94
C PRO A 53 -11.98 -11.83 8.64
N HIS A 54 -13.03 -11.42 7.92
CA HIS A 54 -13.51 -12.11 6.74
C HIS A 54 -13.56 -11.23 5.49
N PRO A 55 -12.90 -11.63 4.40
CA PRO A 55 -11.84 -12.65 4.34
C PRO A 55 -10.56 -12.17 5.05
N PRO A 56 -9.77 -13.04 5.68
CA PRO A 56 -8.50 -12.65 6.28
C PRO A 56 -7.51 -12.20 5.19
N LEU A 57 -6.76 -11.15 5.46
CA LEU A 57 -5.69 -10.67 4.58
C LEU A 57 -4.30 -11.08 5.10
N MET A 58 -4.19 -11.44 6.38
CA MET A 58 -2.99 -12.06 6.90
C MET A 58 -3.13 -13.59 6.91
N PRO A 59 -2.05 -14.33 6.58
CA PRO A 59 -2.04 -15.78 6.70
C PRO A 59 -2.42 -16.24 8.12
N ILE A 60 -3.07 -17.41 8.23
CA ILE A 60 -3.55 -17.93 9.53
C ILE A 60 -2.38 -18.48 10.34
N ASP A 61 -1.42 -19.14 9.69
CA ASP A 61 -0.30 -19.78 10.37
C ASP A 61 0.81 -18.78 10.73
N PRO A 62 1.56 -19.02 11.82
CA PRO A 62 2.60 -18.10 12.29
C PRO A 62 3.75 -17.90 11.30
N VAL A 63 4.11 -18.92 10.52
CA VAL A 63 5.19 -18.84 9.53
C VAL A 63 4.79 -17.95 8.37
N GLY A 64 3.57 -18.13 7.84
CA GLY A 64 2.99 -17.27 6.80
C GLY A 64 2.88 -15.82 7.28
N ARG A 65 2.39 -15.59 8.51
CA ARG A 65 2.35 -14.23 9.11
C ARG A 65 3.73 -13.61 9.22
N GLY A 66 4.73 -14.37 9.65
CA GLY A 66 6.11 -13.90 9.69
C GLY A 66 6.66 -13.51 8.32
N ARG A 67 6.40 -14.33 7.30
CA ARG A 67 6.78 -14.04 5.91
C ARG A 67 6.07 -12.79 5.36
N ALA A 68 4.78 -12.64 5.62
CA ALA A 68 4.02 -11.46 5.22
C ALA A 68 4.59 -10.18 5.82
N ARG A 69 4.83 -10.15 7.14
CA ARG A 69 5.42 -9.00 7.84
C ARG A 69 6.83 -8.67 7.34
N LEU A 70 7.66 -9.69 7.11
CA LEU A 70 8.99 -9.49 6.56
C LEU A 70 8.92 -8.84 5.18
N LEU A 71 8.03 -9.31 4.32
CA LEU A 71 7.88 -8.78 2.98
C LEU A 71 7.34 -7.34 3.00
N ILE A 72 6.33 -7.05 3.83
CA ILE A 72 5.83 -5.68 4.06
C ILE A 72 6.95 -4.76 4.54
N SER A 73 7.74 -5.18 5.54
CA SER A 73 8.85 -4.39 6.07
C SER A 73 9.91 -4.08 5.00
N ARG A 74 10.19 -5.04 4.11
CA ARG A 74 11.11 -4.83 2.98
C ARG A 74 10.54 -3.86 1.95
N LEU A 75 9.30 -4.04 1.53
CA LEU A 75 8.62 -3.15 0.59
C LEU A 75 8.60 -1.72 1.12
N GLN A 76 8.28 -1.55 2.39
CA GLN A 76 8.24 -0.25 3.04
C GLN A 76 9.63 0.41 3.02
N ARG A 77 10.66 -0.25 3.51
CA ARG A 77 12.02 0.28 3.59
C ARG A 77 12.65 0.54 2.22
N ASP A 78 12.53 -0.43 1.31
CA ASP A 78 13.28 -0.41 0.06
C ASP A 78 12.61 0.51 -0.99
N TRP A 79 11.27 0.66 -0.93
CA TRP A 79 10.52 1.39 -1.96
C TRP A 79 9.67 2.52 -1.42
N LEU A 80 8.78 2.24 -0.45
CA LEU A 80 7.73 3.19 -0.08
C LEU A 80 8.27 4.41 0.66
N ASP A 81 9.14 4.22 1.66
CA ASP A 81 9.69 5.31 2.47
C ASP A 81 10.56 6.25 1.61
N ASN A 82 11.39 5.69 0.72
CA ASN A 82 12.21 6.47 -0.19
C ASN A 82 11.35 7.25 -1.20
N LEU A 83 10.34 6.60 -1.77
CA LEU A 83 9.43 7.23 -2.71
C LEU A 83 8.63 8.34 -2.03
N GLN A 84 8.05 8.08 -0.88
CA GLN A 84 7.22 9.02 -0.13
C GLN A 84 8.01 10.25 0.31
N SER A 85 9.21 10.08 0.87
CA SER A 85 10.04 11.20 1.31
C SER A 85 10.46 12.11 0.14
N ARG A 86 10.77 11.55 -1.02
CA ARG A 86 11.11 12.33 -2.22
C ARG A 86 9.92 13.06 -2.81
N LEU A 87 8.76 12.41 -2.90
CA LEU A 87 7.54 13.03 -3.40
C LEU A 87 7.08 14.17 -2.48
N ALA A 88 7.14 13.97 -1.16
CA ALA A 88 6.82 15.01 -0.18
C ALA A 88 7.76 16.23 -0.29
N ALA A 89 9.03 16.01 -0.67
CA ALA A 89 9.99 17.08 -0.93
C ALA A 89 9.86 17.72 -2.33
N GLY A 90 8.87 17.31 -3.14
CA GLY A 90 8.72 17.76 -4.53
C GLY A 90 9.86 17.33 -5.46
N GLN A 91 10.64 16.33 -5.06
CA GLN A 91 11.80 15.86 -5.80
C GLN A 91 11.42 14.73 -6.75
N LYS A 92 12.01 14.77 -7.95
CA LYS A 92 11.93 13.63 -8.87
C LYS A 92 12.85 12.51 -8.41
N LEU A 93 12.43 11.27 -8.67
CA LEU A 93 13.31 10.12 -8.47
C LEU A 93 14.58 10.27 -9.32
N ASP A 94 15.75 10.10 -8.70
CA ASP A 94 17.00 10.00 -9.43
C ASP A 94 17.07 8.68 -10.23
N TRP A 95 18.05 8.61 -11.13
CA TRP A 95 18.18 7.44 -12.01
C TRP A 95 18.46 6.15 -11.22
N LYS A 96 19.19 6.24 -10.10
CA LYS A 96 19.54 5.10 -9.26
C LYS A 96 18.30 4.52 -8.59
N SER A 97 17.49 5.36 -7.93
CA SER A 97 16.23 4.95 -7.29
C SER A 97 15.24 4.39 -8.32
N ARG A 98 15.16 4.99 -9.52
CA ARG A 98 14.34 4.45 -10.62
C ARG A 98 14.80 3.07 -11.06
N LYS A 99 16.12 2.87 -11.20
CA LYS A 99 16.69 1.60 -11.59
C LYS A 99 16.44 0.54 -10.52
N GLU A 100 16.66 0.85 -9.25
CA GLU A 100 16.43 -0.06 -8.13
C GLU A 100 14.96 -0.49 -8.06
N LEU A 101 14.04 0.45 -8.21
CA LEU A 101 12.60 0.13 -8.26
C LEU A 101 12.26 -0.72 -9.49
N TRP A 102 12.79 -0.39 -10.65
CA TRP A 102 12.56 -1.12 -11.88
C TRP A 102 13.11 -2.56 -11.81
N ASP A 103 14.33 -2.73 -11.31
CA ASP A 103 14.96 -4.05 -11.11
C ASP A 103 14.14 -4.90 -10.11
N GLY A 104 13.65 -4.26 -9.03
CA GLY A 104 12.78 -4.89 -8.05
C GLY A 104 11.43 -5.33 -8.63
N LEU A 105 10.80 -4.49 -9.44
CA LEU A 105 9.56 -4.82 -10.16
C LEU A 105 9.76 -5.99 -11.14
N LEU A 106 10.90 -6.00 -11.84
CA LEU A 106 11.24 -7.10 -12.73
C LEU A 106 11.46 -8.41 -11.94
N ALA A 107 12.16 -8.36 -10.82
CA ALA A 107 12.32 -9.51 -9.94
C ALA A 107 10.97 -10.00 -9.38
N MET A 108 10.09 -9.08 -8.99
CA MET A 108 8.73 -9.40 -8.53
C MET A 108 7.92 -10.11 -9.62
N SER A 109 8.11 -9.78 -10.89
CA SER A 109 7.37 -10.42 -11.99
C SER A 109 7.59 -11.94 -12.06
N GLN A 110 8.73 -12.43 -11.56
CA GLN A 110 9.04 -13.86 -11.52
C GLN A 110 8.16 -14.63 -10.52
N VAL A 111 7.71 -13.96 -9.47
CA VAL A 111 6.84 -14.53 -8.43
C VAL A 111 5.54 -15.02 -9.05
N PHE A 112 4.99 -14.28 -10.00
CA PHE A 112 3.72 -14.59 -10.68
C PHE A 112 3.82 -15.65 -11.77
N ALA A 113 4.94 -16.36 -11.83
CA ALA A 113 5.07 -17.51 -12.75
C ALA A 113 4.09 -18.64 -12.40
N ASN A 114 3.86 -18.86 -11.08
CA ASN A 114 3.12 -20.00 -10.56
C ASN A 114 2.06 -19.62 -9.51
N GLN A 115 1.83 -18.33 -9.26
CA GLN A 115 0.87 -17.87 -8.26
C GLN A 115 0.21 -16.55 -8.68
N GLU A 116 -0.96 -16.29 -8.14
CA GLU A 116 -1.77 -15.14 -8.52
C GLU A 116 -1.45 -13.87 -7.73
N TYR A 117 -1.01 -14.02 -6.47
CA TYR A 117 -0.66 -12.95 -5.55
C TYR A 117 0.72 -13.16 -4.95
N LEU A 118 1.23 -12.19 -4.20
CA LEU A 118 2.61 -12.20 -3.70
C LEU A 118 2.95 -13.34 -2.74
N LEU A 119 1.96 -13.87 -2.03
CA LEU A 119 2.15 -14.99 -1.10
C LEU A 119 1.40 -16.28 -1.49
N GLY A 120 0.85 -16.35 -2.70
CA GLY A 120 0.11 -17.52 -3.17
C GLY A 120 -1.05 -17.17 -4.08
N ASN A 121 -2.18 -17.86 -3.89
CA ASN A 121 -3.35 -17.70 -4.74
C ASN A 121 -4.45 -16.83 -4.10
N ASP A 122 -4.25 -16.38 -2.87
CA ASP A 122 -5.17 -15.50 -2.16
C ASP A 122 -4.58 -14.11 -1.99
N LEU A 123 -5.44 -13.09 -2.10
CA LEU A 123 -5.07 -11.71 -1.79
C LEU A 123 -4.66 -11.59 -0.33
N THR A 124 -3.52 -10.99 -0.09
CA THR A 124 -3.00 -10.73 1.25
C THR A 124 -2.79 -9.25 1.53
N LEU A 125 -2.49 -8.93 2.77
CA LEU A 125 -2.14 -7.57 3.17
C LEU A 125 -0.90 -7.05 2.41
N VAL A 126 0.02 -7.94 2.02
CA VAL A 126 1.19 -7.59 1.20
C VAL A 126 0.78 -6.98 -0.14
N ASP A 127 -0.22 -7.55 -0.78
CA ASP A 127 -0.76 -7.05 -2.05
C ASP A 127 -1.41 -5.67 -1.87
N CYS A 128 -2.04 -5.42 -0.72
CA CYS A 128 -2.60 -4.10 -0.38
C CYS A 128 -1.52 -3.03 -0.23
N TYR A 129 -0.31 -3.39 0.22
CA TYR A 129 0.83 -2.45 0.27
C TYR A 129 1.41 -2.13 -1.10
N VAL A 130 1.40 -3.10 -1.99
CA VAL A 130 1.97 -2.94 -3.34
C VAL A 130 1.02 -2.23 -4.29
N ALA A 131 -0.28 -2.45 -4.17
CA ALA A 131 -1.28 -1.91 -5.10
C ALA A 131 -1.19 -0.38 -5.30
N PRO A 132 -1.10 0.47 -4.25
CA PRO A 132 -0.97 1.91 -4.42
C PRO A 132 0.33 2.32 -5.10
N LEU A 133 1.43 1.59 -4.88
CA LEU A 133 2.69 1.82 -5.56
C LEU A 133 2.55 1.58 -7.05
N LEU A 134 2.01 0.42 -7.43
CA LEU A 134 1.84 0.06 -8.84
C LEU A 134 0.90 1.02 -9.57
N TRP A 135 -0.14 1.51 -8.90
CA TRP A 135 -1.08 2.50 -9.44
C TRP A 135 -0.39 3.82 -9.77
N ARG A 136 0.53 4.26 -8.91
CA ARG A 136 1.22 5.55 -9.05
C ARG A 136 2.48 5.51 -9.93
N LEU A 137 2.92 4.36 -10.42
CA LEU A 137 4.11 4.25 -11.27
C LEU A 137 4.08 5.18 -12.49
N PRO A 138 2.96 5.29 -13.25
CA PRO A 138 2.90 6.19 -14.39
C PRO A 138 3.11 7.66 -14.00
N SER A 139 2.54 8.12 -12.90
CA SER A 139 2.63 9.53 -12.45
C SER A 139 4.06 9.92 -12.05
N ILE A 140 4.88 8.96 -11.63
CA ILE A 140 6.31 9.18 -11.33
C ILE A 140 7.22 8.87 -12.53
N GLY A 141 6.62 8.62 -13.70
CA GLY A 141 7.33 8.39 -14.96
C GLY A 141 8.04 7.04 -15.03
N ILE A 142 7.51 6.01 -14.36
CA ILE A 142 8.00 4.63 -14.41
C ILE A 142 6.96 3.78 -15.13
N SER A 143 7.40 3.07 -16.17
CA SER A 143 6.57 2.08 -16.87
C SER A 143 6.95 0.69 -16.41
N LEU A 144 5.97 -0.20 -16.34
CA LEU A 144 6.21 -1.61 -16.04
C LEU A 144 7.14 -2.22 -17.11
N PRO A 145 8.05 -3.13 -16.70
CA PRO A 145 8.94 -3.80 -17.64
C PRO A 145 8.15 -4.56 -18.72
N LYS A 146 8.51 -4.40 -19.99
CA LYS A 146 7.87 -5.14 -21.09
C LYS A 146 7.96 -6.66 -20.93
N GLN A 147 9.03 -7.13 -20.27
CA GLN A 147 9.23 -8.54 -19.91
C GLN A 147 8.33 -8.96 -18.72
N GLY A 148 7.70 -8.01 -18.07
CA GLY A 148 6.87 -8.21 -16.88
C GLY A 148 5.37 -8.33 -17.18
N LYS A 149 4.95 -8.95 -18.30
CA LYS A 149 3.53 -9.14 -18.61
C LYS A 149 2.74 -9.73 -17.44
N LYS A 150 3.33 -10.66 -16.70
CA LYS A 150 2.71 -11.25 -15.52
C LYS A 150 2.52 -10.24 -14.37
N LEU A 151 3.43 -9.28 -14.24
CA LEU A 151 3.26 -8.17 -13.30
C LEU A 151 2.14 -7.22 -13.74
N GLU A 152 2.02 -6.98 -15.04
CA GLU A 152 0.91 -6.21 -15.61
C GLU A 152 -0.44 -6.91 -15.36
N ASP A 153 -0.52 -8.22 -15.62
CA ASP A 153 -1.71 -9.03 -15.36
C ASP A 153 -2.08 -9.03 -13.86
N TYR A 154 -1.09 -9.09 -12.98
CA TYR A 154 -1.28 -8.95 -11.52
C TYR A 154 -1.78 -7.56 -11.15
N SER A 155 -1.17 -6.50 -11.68
CA SER A 155 -1.61 -5.10 -11.44
C SER A 155 -3.06 -4.91 -11.88
N ASN A 156 -3.41 -5.36 -13.07
CA ASN A 156 -4.77 -5.29 -13.60
C ASN A 156 -5.77 -6.04 -12.72
N ARG A 157 -5.37 -7.20 -12.17
CA ARG A 157 -6.21 -7.97 -11.23
C ARG A 157 -6.46 -7.21 -9.93
N LEU A 158 -5.45 -6.54 -9.38
CA LEU A 158 -5.60 -5.70 -8.20
C LEU A 158 -6.51 -4.50 -8.47
N PHE A 159 -6.27 -3.81 -9.59
CA PHE A 159 -6.99 -2.59 -9.96
C PHE A 159 -8.44 -2.84 -10.33
N ALA A 160 -8.76 -4.00 -10.88
CA ALA A 160 -10.13 -4.40 -11.20
C ALA A 160 -10.98 -4.71 -9.95
N ARG A 161 -10.38 -4.82 -8.76
CA ARG A 161 -11.14 -5.07 -7.53
C ARG A 161 -11.96 -3.84 -7.16
N ARG A 162 -13.24 -4.08 -6.89
CA ARG A 162 -14.14 -3.00 -6.44
C ARG A 162 -13.59 -2.26 -5.21
N SER A 163 -13.07 -2.99 -4.23
CA SER A 163 -12.49 -2.40 -3.02
C SER A 163 -11.28 -1.49 -3.29
N PHE A 164 -10.51 -1.75 -4.36
CA PHE A 164 -9.44 -0.87 -4.80
C PHE A 164 -10.02 0.38 -5.46
N GLN A 165 -10.96 0.22 -6.39
CA GLN A 165 -11.60 1.34 -7.09
C GLN A 165 -12.33 2.27 -6.12
N ASP A 166 -13.02 1.72 -5.12
CA ASP A 166 -13.73 2.48 -4.09
C ASP A 166 -12.77 3.22 -3.14
N SER A 167 -11.50 2.80 -3.03
CA SER A 167 -10.48 3.44 -2.19
C SER A 167 -9.78 4.63 -2.84
N LEU A 168 -9.92 4.81 -4.16
CA LEU A 168 -9.26 5.89 -4.88
C LEU A 168 -9.95 7.24 -4.60
N SER A 169 -9.17 8.24 -4.21
CA SER A 169 -9.61 9.64 -4.20
C SER A 169 -9.86 10.15 -5.63
N GLU A 170 -10.53 11.29 -5.75
CA GLU A 170 -10.73 11.93 -7.07
C GLU A 170 -9.39 12.20 -7.78
N ALA A 171 -8.43 12.74 -7.05
CA ALA A 171 -7.09 13.00 -7.58
C ALA A 171 -6.34 11.72 -8.02
N GLU A 172 -6.57 10.59 -7.35
CA GLU A 172 -5.94 9.32 -7.73
C GLU A 172 -6.61 8.64 -8.92
N ARG A 173 -7.84 8.97 -9.23
CA ARG A 173 -8.55 8.49 -10.44
C ARG A 173 -8.09 9.20 -11.70
N GLU A 174 -7.47 10.37 -11.57
CA GLU A 174 -6.95 11.17 -12.68
C GLU A 174 -5.48 10.80 -13.05
N LEU A 175 -4.85 9.90 -12.29
CA LEU A 175 -3.48 9.41 -12.56
C LEU A 175 -3.46 8.34 -13.66
#